data_b4b6440a9637561b786f716e7a56cc55
#
_entry.id   b4b6440a9637561b786f716e7a56cc55
#
_cell.length_a   1.000
_cell.length_b   1.000
_cell.length_c   1.000
_cell.angle_alpha   90.00
_cell.angle_beta   90.00
_cell.angle_gamma   90.00
#
_symmetry.space_group_name_H-M   'P 1'
#
loop_
_entity.id
_entity.type
_entity.pdbx_description
1 polymer ?
#
loop_
_entity_poly.entity_id
_entity_poly.type
_entity_poly.pdbx_seq_one_letter_code
_entity_poly.pdbx_strand_id
1 'polypeptide(L)'
;MQEVFIVSAVRTPMGSFLGSLSTVPAPKLGSAAIKGALEKINLDPKLVQEVYMGNVLQAGEGQAPARQAALGAGLSNETPSTTINKVCASGMKAVMMAAQSIKAGDQDIIVAGGMENMSSVPHYFNARSSTKLGDVKMQDGLVFDGLTDVYNKVHMGVCAEKCAAEYEITRADQDNFAVESYKRSAKAWSEGKFKDEIVPVEIPQRKGDPIIFAEDEEYKSVNFDRIGTLPTVFQKENGTVTAANASTLNDGASALVLMSKEKMEELGLKPLAKIISYADAAHEPEWFTTAPAKALPIALKKAGLEVSDIDFFEFNEAFSVVGLANNKILGLDAEKVNVNGGAVSLGHPLGSSGSRIIVTLINVLKQNNGKYGAAAICNGGGGASAIVIENL
;
A
#
# COMPACT_ATOMS: atom_id res chain seq x y z
N MET A 1 -28.08 5.60 2.69
CA MET A 1 -26.82 5.50 1.93
C MET A 1 -26.68 4.05 1.48
N GLN A 2 -26.25 3.85 0.25
CA GLN A 2 -26.05 2.50 -0.32
C GLN A 2 -24.96 1.74 0.45
N GLU A 3 -25.08 0.42 0.50
CA GLU A 3 -24.03 -0.47 0.99
C GLU A 3 -22.99 -0.68 -0.10
N VAL A 4 -21.72 -0.83 0.30
CA VAL A 4 -20.60 -1.00 -0.63
C VAL A 4 -19.89 -2.31 -0.37
N PHE A 5 -19.79 -3.13 -1.41
CA PHE A 5 -19.19 -4.43 -1.37
C PHE A 5 -17.90 -4.49 -2.20
N ILE A 6 -16.92 -5.21 -1.72
CA ILE A 6 -15.73 -5.58 -2.48
C ILE A 6 -16.00 -6.97 -3.05
N VAL A 7 -16.02 -7.08 -4.37
CA VAL A 7 -16.31 -8.34 -5.07
C VAL A 7 -15.06 -8.98 -5.65
N SER A 8 -13.99 -8.21 -5.82
CA SER A 8 -12.66 -8.71 -6.22
C SER A 8 -11.58 -7.89 -5.57
N ALA A 9 -10.49 -8.54 -5.19
CA ALA A 9 -9.31 -7.93 -4.60
C ALA A 9 -8.07 -8.72 -4.98
N VAL A 10 -7.08 -8.05 -5.61
CA VAL A 10 -5.84 -8.68 -6.06
C VAL A 10 -4.68 -7.69 -6.01
N ARG A 11 -3.46 -8.22 -6.06
CA ARG A 11 -2.23 -7.45 -6.20
C ARG A 11 -1.24 -8.15 -7.13
N THR A 12 -0.33 -7.41 -7.70
CA THR A 12 0.88 -8.00 -8.27
C THR A 12 1.78 -8.52 -7.15
N PRO A 13 2.71 -9.43 -7.42
CA PRO A 13 3.86 -9.59 -6.56
C PRO A 13 4.61 -8.26 -6.44
N MET A 14 5.34 -8.06 -5.34
CA MET A 14 6.17 -6.88 -5.14
C MET A 14 7.60 -7.15 -5.55
N GLY A 15 8.10 -6.34 -6.51
CA GLY A 15 9.50 -6.34 -6.90
C GLY A 15 10.36 -5.52 -5.95
N SER A 16 11.57 -5.97 -5.69
CA SER A 16 12.58 -5.20 -4.96
C SER A 16 13.05 -3.99 -5.77
N PHE A 17 13.61 -3.01 -5.09
CA PHE A 17 14.22 -1.84 -5.72
C PHE A 17 15.31 -2.26 -6.71
N LEU A 18 15.18 -1.80 -7.95
CA LEU A 18 16.02 -2.20 -9.09
C LEU A 18 15.99 -3.71 -9.38
N GLY A 19 14.96 -4.41 -8.89
CA GLY A 19 14.73 -5.85 -9.08
C GLY A 19 13.94 -6.18 -10.35
N SER A 20 13.20 -7.30 -10.31
CA SER A 20 12.53 -7.88 -11.48
C SER A 20 11.51 -6.96 -12.14
N LEU A 21 10.80 -6.13 -11.38
CA LEU A 21 9.76 -5.22 -11.91
C LEU A 21 10.31 -3.84 -12.32
N SER A 22 11.60 -3.56 -12.14
CA SER A 22 12.20 -2.24 -12.34
C SER A 22 11.98 -1.63 -13.74
N THR A 23 11.81 -2.47 -14.76
CA THR A 23 11.58 -2.05 -16.16
C THR A 23 10.11 -1.98 -16.56
N VAL A 24 9.18 -2.32 -15.65
CA VAL A 24 7.74 -2.32 -15.91
C VAL A 24 7.13 -1.02 -15.35
N PRO A 25 6.72 -0.06 -16.19
CA PRO A 25 6.16 1.22 -15.70
C PRO A 25 4.97 1.03 -14.76
N ALA A 26 4.80 1.92 -13.77
CA ALA A 26 3.71 1.81 -12.80
C ALA A 26 2.32 1.69 -13.46
N PRO A 27 1.97 2.43 -14.54
CA PRO A 27 0.70 2.24 -15.23
C PRO A 27 0.51 0.82 -15.82
N LYS A 28 1.60 0.14 -16.18
CA LYS A 28 1.53 -1.26 -16.66
C LYS A 28 1.30 -2.24 -15.53
N LEU A 29 1.93 -2.01 -14.36
CA LEU A 29 1.63 -2.76 -13.13
C LEU A 29 0.17 -2.57 -12.73
N GLY A 30 -0.31 -1.33 -12.75
CA GLY A 30 -1.72 -1.00 -12.53
C GLY A 30 -2.66 -1.70 -13.50
N SER A 31 -2.30 -1.74 -14.81
CA SER A 31 -3.07 -2.48 -15.82
C SER A 31 -3.18 -3.96 -15.49
N ALA A 32 -2.08 -4.59 -15.09
CA ALA A 32 -2.07 -6.01 -14.72
C ALA A 32 -2.99 -6.28 -13.50
N ALA A 33 -2.91 -5.44 -12.47
CA ALA A 33 -3.76 -5.57 -11.29
C ALA A 33 -5.25 -5.36 -11.62
N ILE A 34 -5.60 -4.33 -12.37
CA ILE A 34 -6.99 -4.06 -12.79
C ILE A 34 -7.53 -5.22 -13.63
N LYS A 35 -6.78 -5.64 -14.66
CA LYS A 35 -7.16 -6.76 -15.53
C LYS A 35 -7.38 -8.03 -14.71
N GLY A 36 -6.44 -8.38 -13.82
CA GLY A 36 -6.57 -9.55 -12.97
C GLY A 36 -7.76 -9.48 -12.01
N ALA A 37 -8.08 -8.29 -11.47
CA ALA A 37 -9.25 -8.10 -10.63
C ALA A 37 -10.57 -8.37 -11.37
N LEU A 38 -10.67 -7.94 -12.63
CA LEU A 38 -11.85 -8.16 -13.47
C LEU A 38 -11.96 -9.62 -13.93
N GLU A 39 -10.86 -10.20 -14.40
CA GLU A 39 -10.81 -11.60 -14.87
C GLU A 39 -11.17 -12.59 -13.73
N LYS A 40 -10.74 -12.32 -12.50
CA LYS A 40 -11.03 -13.17 -11.34
C LYS A 40 -12.53 -13.39 -11.10
N ILE A 41 -13.36 -12.43 -11.49
CA ILE A 41 -14.82 -12.49 -11.33
C ILE A 41 -15.56 -12.53 -12.68
N ASN A 42 -14.85 -12.69 -13.81
CA ASN A 42 -15.39 -12.66 -15.16
C ASN A 42 -16.27 -11.41 -15.44
N LEU A 43 -15.86 -10.25 -14.93
CA LEU A 43 -16.58 -8.99 -15.14
C LEU A 43 -16.19 -8.40 -16.50
N ASP A 44 -17.19 -8.06 -17.33
CA ASP A 44 -16.96 -7.32 -18.58
C ASP A 44 -16.34 -5.94 -18.25
N PRO A 45 -15.15 -5.61 -18.77
CA PRO A 45 -14.52 -4.30 -18.54
C PRO A 45 -15.39 -3.10 -18.91
N LYS A 46 -16.34 -3.26 -19.83
CA LYS A 46 -17.29 -2.20 -20.25
C LYS A 46 -18.28 -1.79 -19.15
N LEU A 47 -18.48 -2.63 -18.15
CA LEU A 47 -19.37 -2.34 -17.03
C LEU A 47 -18.73 -1.44 -15.97
N VAL A 48 -17.42 -1.28 -15.99
CA VAL A 48 -16.70 -0.40 -15.05
C VAL A 48 -16.99 1.06 -15.39
N GLN A 49 -17.60 1.76 -14.45
CA GLN A 49 -18.07 3.13 -14.64
C GLN A 49 -17.01 4.17 -14.27
N GLU A 50 -16.08 3.86 -13.38
CA GLU A 50 -14.99 4.77 -12.96
C GLU A 50 -13.78 4.01 -12.42
N VAL A 51 -12.60 4.66 -12.46
CA VAL A 51 -11.35 4.12 -11.92
C VAL A 51 -10.63 5.15 -11.04
N TYR A 52 -10.25 4.76 -9.84
CA TYR A 52 -9.38 5.53 -8.96
C TYR A 52 -8.09 4.74 -8.67
N MET A 53 -6.93 5.26 -9.08
CA MET A 53 -5.64 4.62 -8.78
C MET A 53 -4.71 5.56 -8.03
N GLY A 54 -4.22 5.10 -6.89
CA GLY A 54 -3.14 5.74 -6.16
C GLY A 54 -1.83 5.66 -6.94
N ASN A 55 -1.09 6.77 -7.01
CA ASN A 55 0.26 6.81 -7.58
C ASN A 55 0.94 8.10 -7.10
N VAL A 56 2.14 7.99 -6.58
CA VAL A 56 2.84 9.08 -5.88
C VAL A 56 3.93 9.68 -6.75
N LEU A 57 4.80 8.85 -7.30
CA LEU A 57 6.02 9.22 -8.01
C LEU A 57 5.78 9.25 -9.52
N GLN A 58 5.05 10.26 -9.98
CA GLN A 58 4.53 10.33 -11.35
C GLN A 58 5.49 10.95 -12.38
N ALA A 59 6.66 11.42 -11.95
CA ALA A 59 7.61 12.04 -12.86
C ALA A 59 8.09 11.03 -13.93
N GLY A 60 7.93 11.41 -15.22
CA GLY A 60 8.32 10.56 -16.35
C GLY A 60 7.27 9.52 -16.79
N GLU A 61 6.16 9.34 -16.07
CA GLU A 61 5.11 8.37 -16.44
C GLU A 61 4.15 8.87 -17.54
N GLY A 62 4.19 10.15 -17.85
CA GLY A 62 3.28 10.78 -18.81
C GLY A 62 1.98 11.26 -18.17
N GLN A 63 0.98 11.59 -19.00
CA GLN A 63 -0.29 12.13 -18.52
C GLN A 63 -1.18 11.05 -17.92
N ALA A 64 -1.84 11.38 -16.80
CA ALA A 64 -2.93 10.61 -16.22
C ALA A 64 -2.61 9.10 -16.03
N PRO A 65 -1.66 8.73 -15.16
CA PRO A 65 -1.25 7.34 -14.96
C PRO A 65 -2.42 6.37 -14.70
N ALA A 66 -3.43 6.75 -13.92
CA ALA A 66 -4.63 5.93 -13.70
C ALA A 66 -5.40 5.66 -15.01
N ARG A 67 -5.46 6.64 -15.90
CA ARG A 67 -6.09 6.47 -17.22
C ARG A 67 -5.30 5.50 -18.10
N GLN A 68 -3.98 5.59 -18.07
CA GLN A 68 -3.12 4.65 -18.78
C GLN A 68 -3.31 3.23 -18.26
N ALA A 69 -3.41 3.05 -16.94
CA ALA A 69 -3.66 1.77 -16.31
C ALA A 69 -5.02 1.18 -16.71
N ALA A 70 -6.08 2.00 -16.68
CA ALA A 70 -7.43 1.60 -17.06
C ALA A 70 -7.50 1.12 -18.53
N LEU A 71 -7.01 1.93 -19.46
CA LEU A 71 -7.00 1.57 -20.88
C LEU A 71 -6.12 0.38 -21.18
N GLY A 72 -4.95 0.28 -20.53
CA GLY A 72 -4.06 -0.87 -20.64
C GLY A 72 -4.67 -2.18 -20.12
N ALA A 73 -5.62 -2.11 -19.19
CA ALA A 73 -6.40 -3.23 -18.69
C ALA A 73 -7.60 -3.60 -19.59
N GLY A 74 -7.85 -2.84 -20.66
CA GLY A 74 -8.94 -3.10 -21.60
C GLY A 74 -10.28 -2.45 -21.25
N LEU A 75 -10.30 -1.47 -20.32
CA LEU A 75 -11.51 -0.71 -20.02
C LEU A 75 -11.92 0.18 -21.20
N SER A 76 -13.20 0.58 -21.20
CA SER A 76 -13.74 1.48 -22.22
C SER A 76 -13.04 2.84 -22.22
N ASN A 77 -12.94 3.44 -23.42
CA ASN A 77 -12.56 4.86 -23.55
C ASN A 77 -13.53 5.82 -22.87
N GLU A 78 -14.73 5.38 -22.55
CA GLU A 78 -15.76 6.16 -21.86
C GLU A 78 -15.60 6.12 -20.33
N THR A 79 -14.78 5.20 -19.79
CA THR A 79 -14.56 5.07 -18.34
C THR A 79 -13.66 6.20 -17.81
N PRO A 80 -14.16 7.16 -17.02
CA PRO A 80 -13.32 8.18 -16.39
C PRO A 80 -12.31 7.54 -15.44
N SER A 81 -11.14 8.16 -15.30
CA SER A 81 -10.08 7.61 -14.48
C SER A 81 -9.31 8.74 -13.79
N THR A 82 -9.11 8.62 -12.48
CA THR A 82 -8.46 9.66 -11.66
C THR A 82 -7.26 9.09 -10.91
N THR A 83 -6.13 9.77 -11.01
CA THR A 83 -4.93 9.47 -10.24
C THR A 83 -5.00 10.19 -8.90
N ILE A 84 -4.81 9.45 -7.80
CA ILE A 84 -4.89 9.95 -6.43
C ILE A 84 -3.48 9.98 -5.83
N ASN A 85 -3.10 11.11 -5.25
CA ASN A 85 -1.88 11.23 -4.46
C ASN A 85 -2.20 11.70 -3.04
N LYS A 86 -2.05 10.81 -2.08
CA LYS A 86 -2.04 11.04 -0.63
C LYS A 86 -0.81 10.36 -0.03
N VAL A 87 0.33 10.45 -0.71
CA VAL A 87 1.57 9.76 -0.39
C VAL A 87 1.28 8.25 -0.16
N CYS A 88 1.81 7.63 0.91
CA CYS A 88 1.64 6.19 1.18
C CYS A 88 0.16 5.73 1.27
N ALA A 89 -0.77 6.61 1.66
CA ALA A 89 -2.18 6.28 1.79
C ALA A 89 -2.99 6.39 0.48
N SER A 90 -2.35 6.68 -0.66
CA SER A 90 -3.02 6.92 -1.95
C SER A 90 -3.95 5.80 -2.37
N GLY A 91 -3.51 4.55 -2.30
CA GLY A 91 -4.31 3.39 -2.68
C GLY A 91 -5.53 3.18 -1.76
N MET A 92 -5.37 3.35 -0.45
CA MET A 92 -6.52 3.29 0.48
C MET A 92 -7.47 4.46 0.25
N LYS A 93 -6.95 5.66 -0.01
CA LYS A 93 -7.79 6.82 -0.33
C LYS A 93 -8.58 6.62 -1.61
N ALA A 94 -8.01 5.99 -2.63
CA ALA A 94 -8.71 5.59 -3.85
C ALA A 94 -9.91 4.67 -3.53
N VAL A 95 -9.73 3.65 -2.69
CA VAL A 95 -10.81 2.76 -2.21
C VAL A 95 -11.87 3.54 -1.42
N MET A 96 -11.46 4.45 -0.54
CA MET A 96 -12.40 5.29 0.23
C MET A 96 -13.23 6.21 -0.68
N MET A 97 -12.64 6.80 -1.72
CA MET A 97 -13.34 7.66 -2.68
C MET A 97 -14.32 6.84 -3.53
N ALA A 98 -13.93 5.65 -3.98
CA ALA A 98 -14.84 4.73 -4.66
C ALA A 98 -16.03 4.36 -3.79
N ALA A 99 -15.80 4.06 -2.51
CA ALA A 99 -16.88 3.79 -1.57
C ALA A 99 -17.78 5.02 -1.34
N GLN A 100 -17.21 6.23 -1.36
CA GLN A 100 -18.00 7.48 -1.25
C GLN A 100 -18.90 7.69 -2.47
N SER A 101 -18.37 7.51 -3.69
CA SER A 101 -19.11 7.65 -4.93
C SER A 101 -20.29 6.66 -5.00
N ILE A 102 -20.05 5.38 -4.65
CA ILE A 102 -21.12 4.38 -4.59
C ILE A 102 -22.17 4.73 -3.51
N LYS A 103 -21.73 5.14 -2.30
CA LYS A 103 -22.66 5.55 -1.22
C LYS A 103 -23.49 6.77 -1.58
N ALA A 104 -22.96 7.67 -2.40
CA ALA A 104 -23.67 8.85 -2.92
C ALA A 104 -24.66 8.51 -4.04
N GLY A 105 -24.49 7.36 -4.69
CA GLY A 105 -25.31 6.94 -5.83
C GLY A 105 -24.82 7.49 -7.18
N ASP A 106 -23.57 7.97 -7.24
CA ASP A 106 -22.99 8.49 -8.47
C ASP A 106 -22.65 7.34 -9.44
N GLN A 107 -22.14 6.23 -8.92
CA GLN A 107 -21.69 5.05 -9.68
C GLN A 107 -22.03 3.77 -8.91
N ASP A 108 -22.12 2.64 -9.62
CA ASP A 108 -22.39 1.31 -9.06
C ASP A 108 -21.21 0.35 -9.14
N ILE A 109 -20.32 0.51 -10.12
CA ILE A 109 -19.15 -0.35 -10.34
C ILE A 109 -17.91 0.50 -10.51
N ILE A 110 -17.01 0.43 -9.54
CA ILE A 110 -15.76 1.20 -9.54
C ILE A 110 -14.57 0.26 -9.30
N VAL A 111 -13.50 0.44 -10.09
CA VAL A 111 -12.21 -0.14 -9.77
C VAL A 111 -11.38 0.88 -8.99
N ALA A 112 -10.86 0.48 -7.84
CA ALA A 112 -10.01 1.31 -7.01
C ALA A 112 -8.77 0.54 -6.55
N GLY A 113 -7.62 1.22 -6.53
CA GLY A 113 -6.37 0.57 -6.15
C GLY A 113 -5.21 1.54 -6.11
N GLY A 114 -4.03 1.02 -6.41
CA GLY A 114 -2.84 1.84 -6.51
C GLY A 114 -1.70 1.10 -7.22
N MET A 115 -0.72 1.86 -7.65
CA MET A 115 0.43 1.39 -8.40
C MET A 115 1.64 2.27 -8.08
N GLU A 116 2.82 1.72 -8.12
CA GLU A 116 4.08 2.45 -7.99
C GLU A 116 5.21 1.68 -8.67
N ASN A 117 6.13 2.40 -9.29
CA ASN A 117 7.44 1.88 -9.65
C ASN A 117 8.50 2.84 -9.12
N MET A 118 9.06 2.51 -7.94
CA MET A 118 10.05 3.33 -7.29
C MET A 118 11.43 3.20 -7.95
N SER A 119 11.66 2.12 -8.69
CA SER A 119 12.91 1.83 -9.41
C SER A 119 13.12 2.73 -10.62
N SER A 120 12.05 3.23 -11.25
CA SER A 120 12.12 4.02 -12.49
C SER A 120 12.00 5.52 -12.30
N VAL A 121 11.94 6.00 -11.05
CA VAL A 121 11.81 7.43 -10.75
C VAL A 121 13.04 8.20 -11.21
N PRO A 122 12.88 9.26 -12.03
CA PRO A 122 14.00 9.98 -12.58
C PRO A 122 14.65 10.92 -11.57
N HIS A 123 15.93 11.19 -11.78
CA HIS A 123 16.58 12.38 -11.24
C HIS A 123 16.27 13.57 -12.12
N TYR A 124 15.95 14.73 -11.55
CA TYR A 124 15.60 15.94 -12.31
C TYR A 124 16.18 17.20 -11.73
N PHE A 125 16.24 18.23 -12.57
CA PHE A 125 16.59 19.58 -12.18
C PHE A 125 15.69 20.59 -12.90
N ASN A 126 15.58 21.79 -12.36
CA ASN A 126 14.78 22.85 -12.97
C ASN A 126 15.55 23.55 -14.10
N ALA A 127 15.49 22.99 -15.30
CA ALA A 127 16.13 23.57 -16.48
C ALA A 127 15.47 24.89 -16.99
N ARG A 128 14.23 25.19 -16.57
CA ARG A 128 13.55 26.44 -16.96
C ARG A 128 14.09 27.67 -16.24
N SER A 129 14.67 27.49 -15.05
CA SER A 129 15.47 28.53 -14.38
C SER A 129 16.95 28.24 -14.66
N SER A 130 17.49 28.89 -15.72
CA SER A 130 18.83 28.58 -16.18
C SER A 130 19.93 29.00 -15.19
N THR A 131 20.89 28.10 -15.00
CA THR A 131 22.16 28.42 -14.35
C THR A 131 23.07 29.07 -15.38
N LYS A 132 23.41 30.37 -15.18
CA LYS A 132 24.26 31.13 -16.12
C LYS A 132 25.72 30.67 -16.08
N LEU A 133 26.19 30.18 -14.91
CA LEU A 133 27.56 29.73 -14.68
C LEU A 133 27.63 28.79 -13.50
N GLY A 134 28.46 27.73 -13.57
CA GLY A 134 28.68 26.75 -12.52
C GLY A 134 27.90 25.46 -12.75
N ASP A 135 28.03 24.51 -11.79
CA ASP A 135 27.46 23.17 -11.84
C ASP A 135 25.94 23.17 -11.63
N VAL A 136 25.27 22.17 -12.20
CA VAL A 136 23.86 21.88 -11.97
C VAL A 136 23.72 20.69 -11.04
N LYS A 137 22.97 20.84 -9.96
CA LYS A 137 22.61 19.72 -9.07
C LYS A 137 21.31 19.08 -9.55
N MET A 138 21.36 17.77 -9.71
CA MET A 138 20.15 16.97 -9.94
C MET A 138 19.57 16.49 -8.60
N GLN A 139 18.25 16.46 -8.51
CA GLN A 139 17.52 15.95 -7.36
C GLN A 139 17.06 14.51 -7.66
N ASP A 140 17.25 13.60 -6.73
CA ASP A 140 16.63 12.30 -6.77
C ASP A 140 15.12 12.48 -6.51
N GLY A 141 14.29 12.22 -7.54
CA GLY A 141 12.85 12.38 -7.44
C GLY A 141 12.21 11.45 -6.43
N LEU A 142 12.75 10.25 -6.27
CA LEU A 142 12.29 9.28 -5.28
C LEU A 142 12.45 9.83 -3.86
N VAL A 143 13.62 10.34 -3.53
CA VAL A 143 13.90 10.91 -2.20
C VAL A 143 13.14 12.20 -2.00
N PHE A 144 13.11 13.08 -2.99
CA PHE A 144 12.53 14.42 -2.86
C PHE A 144 11.01 14.40 -2.73
N ASP A 145 10.31 13.65 -3.61
CA ASP A 145 8.85 13.63 -3.64
C ASP A 145 8.23 12.54 -2.75
N GLY A 146 8.96 11.44 -2.51
CA GLY A 146 8.45 10.28 -1.77
C GLY A 146 8.90 10.18 -0.33
N LEU A 147 10.14 10.56 -0.02
CA LEU A 147 10.81 10.19 1.24
C LEU A 147 11.28 11.38 2.08
N THR A 148 10.99 12.61 1.68
CA THR A 148 11.36 13.82 2.40
C THR A 148 10.17 14.49 3.06
N ASP A 149 10.24 14.72 4.37
CA ASP A 149 9.36 15.66 5.05
C ASP A 149 9.74 17.09 4.60
N VAL A 150 8.87 17.69 3.80
CA VAL A 150 9.11 19.00 3.19
C VAL A 150 9.07 20.15 4.19
N TYR A 151 8.40 19.98 5.32
CA TYR A 151 8.23 21.00 6.35
C TYR A 151 9.50 21.13 7.20
N ASN A 152 10.03 20.00 7.66
CA ASN A 152 11.25 19.96 8.47
C ASN A 152 12.51 19.73 7.60
N LYS A 153 12.35 19.43 6.30
CA LYS A 153 13.44 19.19 5.33
C LYS A 153 14.36 18.04 5.75
N VAL A 154 13.76 16.98 6.26
CA VAL A 154 14.45 15.77 6.71
C VAL A 154 13.90 14.53 6.02
N HIS A 155 14.72 13.47 5.93
CA HIS A 155 14.23 12.18 5.46
C HIS A 155 13.23 11.59 6.45
N MET A 156 12.19 10.88 5.96
CA MET A 156 11.15 10.26 6.80
C MET A 156 11.72 9.35 7.90
N GLY A 157 12.88 8.73 7.67
CA GLY A 157 13.58 7.94 8.68
C GLY A 157 14.04 8.73 9.90
N VAL A 158 14.31 10.03 9.78
CA VAL A 158 14.60 10.91 10.94
C VAL A 158 13.36 11.06 11.82
N CYS A 159 12.19 11.15 11.23
CA CYS A 159 10.92 11.16 11.96
C CYS A 159 10.66 9.80 12.64
N ALA A 160 11.08 8.69 12.03
CA ALA A 160 11.03 7.37 12.64
C ALA A 160 11.94 7.26 13.87
N GLU A 161 13.17 7.79 13.82
CA GLU A 161 14.07 7.87 14.98
C GLU A 161 13.46 8.72 16.11
N LYS A 162 12.83 9.84 15.78
CA LYS A 162 12.11 10.67 16.74
C LYS A 162 10.98 9.89 17.44
N CYS A 163 10.21 9.11 16.69
CA CYS A 163 9.17 8.25 17.22
C CYS A 163 9.75 7.17 18.15
N ALA A 164 10.88 6.55 17.76
CA ALA A 164 11.55 5.55 18.59
C ALA A 164 11.97 6.14 19.96
N ALA A 165 12.53 7.33 19.95
CA ALA A 165 12.92 8.02 21.19
C ALA A 165 11.72 8.37 22.07
N GLU A 166 10.65 8.94 21.51
CA GLU A 166 9.45 9.36 22.26
C GLU A 166 8.71 8.18 22.90
N TYR A 167 8.59 7.08 22.18
CA TYR A 167 7.87 5.89 22.64
C TYR A 167 8.78 4.86 23.32
N GLU A 168 10.06 5.19 23.54
CA GLU A 168 11.07 4.33 24.18
C GLU A 168 11.18 2.95 23.49
N ILE A 169 11.12 2.96 22.14
CA ILE A 169 11.23 1.76 21.32
C ILE A 169 12.69 1.56 20.94
N THR A 170 13.30 0.51 21.47
CA THR A 170 14.73 0.26 21.29
C THR A 170 15.06 -0.27 19.88
N ARG A 171 16.34 -0.28 19.53
CA ARG A 171 16.88 -0.94 18.34
C ARG A 171 16.50 -2.43 18.34
N ALA A 172 16.64 -3.10 19.48
CA ALA A 172 16.33 -4.53 19.61
C ALA A 172 14.85 -4.82 19.39
N ASP A 173 13.95 -3.95 19.86
CA ASP A 173 12.51 -4.10 19.62
C ASP A 173 12.19 -4.03 18.13
N GLN A 174 12.79 -3.07 17.41
CA GLN A 174 12.60 -2.88 15.98
C GLN A 174 13.17 -4.04 15.16
N ASP A 175 14.36 -4.52 15.51
CA ASP A 175 14.96 -5.67 14.84
C ASP A 175 14.16 -6.95 15.08
N ASN A 176 13.64 -7.18 16.28
CA ASN A 176 12.77 -8.32 16.59
C ASN A 176 11.45 -8.25 15.80
N PHE A 177 10.85 -7.06 15.70
CA PHE A 177 9.66 -6.84 14.88
C PHE A 177 9.92 -7.18 13.41
N ALA A 178 11.06 -6.71 12.87
CA ALA A 178 11.46 -7.02 11.50
C ALA A 178 11.63 -8.53 11.28
N VAL A 179 12.36 -9.21 12.19
CA VAL A 179 12.55 -10.67 12.14
C VAL A 179 11.20 -11.39 12.10
N GLU A 180 10.24 -10.96 12.93
CA GLU A 180 8.90 -11.56 12.94
C GLU A 180 8.15 -11.30 11.64
N SER A 181 8.17 -10.07 11.10
CA SER A 181 7.58 -9.75 9.80
C SER A 181 8.12 -10.64 8.68
N TYR A 182 9.45 -10.79 8.58
CA TYR A 182 10.09 -11.68 7.61
C TYR A 182 9.70 -13.16 7.79
N LYS A 183 9.66 -13.66 9.01
CA LYS A 183 9.24 -15.05 9.29
C LYS A 183 7.80 -15.29 8.90
N ARG A 184 6.91 -14.35 9.22
CA ARG A 184 5.48 -14.43 8.85
C ARG A 184 5.30 -14.44 7.34
N SER A 185 6.00 -13.58 6.60
CA SER A 185 5.94 -13.56 5.13
C SER A 185 6.47 -14.84 4.50
N ALA A 186 7.63 -15.34 4.95
CA ALA A 186 8.19 -16.58 4.46
C ALA A 186 7.25 -17.78 4.71
N LYS A 187 6.67 -17.85 5.91
CA LYS A 187 5.69 -18.87 6.26
C LYS A 187 4.43 -18.76 5.40
N ALA A 188 3.89 -17.56 5.24
CA ALA A 188 2.69 -17.33 4.45
C ALA A 188 2.89 -17.73 2.97
N TRP A 189 4.05 -17.45 2.38
CA TRP A 189 4.41 -17.92 1.05
C TRP A 189 4.52 -19.46 0.99
N SER A 190 5.22 -20.06 1.93
CA SER A 190 5.39 -21.53 1.98
C SER A 190 4.06 -22.28 2.16
N GLU A 191 3.10 -21.68 2.84
CA GLU A 191 1.75 -22.22 3.07
C GLU A 191 0.75 -21.85 1.96
N GLY A 192 1.18 -21.08 0.95
CA GLY A 192 0.34 -20.65 -0.17
C GLY A 192 -0.74 -19.63 0.18
N LYS A 193 -0.60 -18.91 1.30
CA LYS A 193 -1.61 -17.96 1.81
C LYS A 193 -1.83 -16.75 0.89
N PHE A 194 -0.82 -16.37 0.09
CA PHE A 194 -0.93 -15.28 -0.86
C PHE A 194 -1.51 -15.70 -2.22
N LYS A 195 -1.73 -16.99 -2.47
CA LYS A 195 -2.16 -17.50 -3.79
C LYS A 195 -3.42 -16.81 -4.33
N ASP A 196 -4.40 -16.56 -3.46
CA ASP A 196 -5.69 -16.00 -3.85
C ASP A 196 -5.63 -14.48 -4.14
N GLU A 197 -4.54 -13.80 -3.78
CA GLU A 197 -4.40 -12.35 -3.99
C GLU A 197 -3.42 -11.98 -5.11
N ILE A 198 -2.56 -12.92 -5.55
CA ILE A 198 -1.52 -12.65 -6.54
C ILE A 198 -2.05 -12.75 -7.97
N VAL A 199 -1.77 -11.70 -8.75
CA VAL A 199 -1.85 -11.68 -10.21
C VAL A 199 -0.43 -11.63 -10.75
N PRO A 200 0.02 -12.66 -11.49
CA PRO A 200 1.34 -12.65 -12.10
C PRO A 200 1.54 -11.50 -13.07
N VAL A 201 2.77 -11.00 -13.14
CA VAL A 201 3.17 -9.95 -14.10
C VAL A 201 4.06 -10.56 -15.18
N GLU A 202 3.70 -10.32 -16.42
CA GLU A 202 4.54 -10.66 -17.58
C GLU A 202 5.59 -9.57 -17.78
N ILE A 203 6.87 -9.95 -17.67
CA ILE A 203 8.00 -9.05 -17.88
C ILE A 203 8.55 -9.29 -19.28
N PRO A 204 8.34 -8.35 -20.23
CA PRO A 204 8.84 -8.51 -21.59
C PRO A 204 10.35 -8.68 -21.63
N GLN A 205 10.82 -9.63 -22.44
CA GLN A 205 12.23 -9.85 -22.68
C GLN A 205 12.66 -9.28 -24.03
N ARG A 206 13.91 -8.86 -24.14
CA ARG A 206 14.47 -8.42 -25.42
C ARG A 206 14.47 -9.52 -26.48
N LYS A 207 14.61 -10.79 -26.05
CA LYS A 207 14.53 -11.99 -26.88
C LYS A 207 13.91 -13.12 -26.07
N GLY A 208 13.07 -13.94 -26.70
CA GLY A 208 12.40 -15.07 -26.04
C GLY A 208 11.04 -14.70 -25.43
N ASP A 209 10.48 -15.63 -24.67
CA ASP A 209 9.18 -15.47 -24.02
C ASP A 209 9.28 -14.52 -22.80
N PRO A 210 8.18 -13.85 -22.41
CA PRO A 210 8.14 -13.05 -21.20
C PRO A 210 8.48 -13.89 -19.95
N ILE A 211 9.14 -13.29 -18.98
CA ILE A 211 9.29 -13.90 -17.66
C ILE A 211 7.99 -13.68 -16.89
N ILE A 212 7.46 -14.75 -16.31
CA ILE A 212 6.28 -14.66 -15.43
C ILE A 212 6.76 -14.42 -14.00
N PHE A 213 6.52 -13.21 -13.48
CA PHE A 213 6.83 -12.84 -12.12
C PHE A 213 5.59 -13.06 -11.24
N ALA A 214 5.65 -14.02 -10.30
CA ALA A 214 4.50 -14.51 -9.55
C ALA A 214 4.71 -14.61 -8.04
N GLU A 215 5.82 -14.13 -7.52
CA GLU A 215 6.18 -14.22 -6.10
C GLU A 215 6.93 -12.98 -5.63
N ASP A 216 6.65 -12.50 -4.41
CA ASP A 216 7.36 -11.34 -3.83
C ASP A 216 8.86 -11.63 -3.70
N GLU A 217 9.68 -10.62 -3.91
CA GLU A 217 11.14 -10.79 -3.89
C GLU A 217 11.75 -10.57 -2.50
N GLU A 218 11.25 -9.56 -1.77
CA GLU A 218 11.95 -8.95 -0.64
C GLU A 218 12.19 -9.93 0.52
N TYR A 219 11.18 -10.69 0.90
CA TYR A 219 11.28 -11.59 2.05
C TYR A 219 12.35 -12.68 1.90
N LYS A 220 12.83 -12.95 0.68
CA LYS A 220 13.87 -13.95 0.37
C LYS A 220 15.28 -13.44 0.62
N SER A 221 15.47 -12.13 0.66
CA SER A 221 16.80 -11.49 0.68
C SER A 221 17.38 -11.33 2.08
N VAL A 222 16.59 -11.55 3.13
CA VAL A 222 17.00 -11.28 4.52
C VAL A 222 18.06 -12.26 5.02
N ASN A 223 19.10 -11.73 5.65
CA ASN A 223 20.06 -12.51 6.43
C ASN A 223 19.86 -12.22 7.92
N PHE A 224 19.17 -13.13 8.61
CA PHE A 224 18.81 -12.98 10.02
C PHE A 224 20.01 -12.79 10.95
N ASP A 225 21.16 -13.44 10.67
CA ASP A 225 22.36 -13.35 11.51
C ASP A 225 23.00 -11.95 11.45
N ARG A 226 22.67 -11.16 10.43
CA ARG A 226 23.23 -9.82 10.24
C ARG A 226 22.34 -8.70 10.75
N ILE A 227 21.06 -8.91 11.01
CA ILE A 227 20.12 -7.84 11.36
C ILE A 227 20.64 -7.01 12.53
N GLY A 228 21.03 -7.64 13.63
CA GLY A 228 21.52 -6.94 14.82
C GLY A 228 22.84 -6.19 14.64
N THR A 229 23.59 -6.48 13.55
CA THR A 229 24.91 -5.85 13.26
C THR A 229 24.85 -4.75 12.19
N LEU A 230 23.69 -4.52 11.58
CA LEU A 230 23.53 -3.49 10.56
C LEU A 230 23.75 -2.09 11.12
N PRO A 231 24.42 -1.20 10.39
CA PRO A 231 24.56 0.19 10.81
C PRO A 231 23.22 0.92 10.76
N THR A 232 23.03 1.89 11.64
CA THR A 232 21.90 2.81 11.59
C THR A 232 22.05 3.77 10.42
N VAL A 233 20.92 4.12 9.78
CA VAL A 233 20.92 4.87 8.51
C VAL A 233 20.74 6.38 8.73
N PHE A 234 19.83 6.77 9.62
CA PHE A 234 19.39 8.16 9.72
C PHE A 234 20.01 8.91 10.89
N GLN A 235 20.46 8.22 11.91
CA GLN A 235 21.11 8.78 13.08
C GLN A 235 22.35 7.94 13.44
N LYS A 236 23.53 8.56 13.44
CA LYS A 236 24.81 7.86 13.67
C LYS A 236 25.01 7.43 15.12
N GLU A 237 24.65 8.31 16.06
CA GLU A 237 24.78 8.06 17.48
C GLU A 237 23.41 7.72 18.08
N ASN A 238 23.33 6.59 18.77
CA ASN A 238 22.08 6.09 19.37
C ASN A 238 20.91 5.91 18.37
N GLY A 239 21.21 5.76 17.07
CA GLY A 239 20.20 5.47 16.06
C GLY A 239 19.63 4.07 16.21
N THR A 240 18.41 3.88 15.75
CA THR A 240 17.66 2.63 15.90
C THR A 240 17.20 2.06 14.57
N VAL A 241 17.01 2.90 13.55
CA VAL A 241 16.50 2.50 12.23
C VAL A 241 17.62 2.03 11.33
N THR A 242 17.44 0.86 10.73
CA THR A 242 18.37 0.23 9.79
C THR A 242 17.66 -0.15 8.49
N ALA A 243 18.44 -0.58 7.50
CA ALA A 243 17.87 -1.10 6.25
C ALA A 243 17.00 -2.35 6.44
N ALA A 244 17.18 -3.13 7.51
CA ALA A 244 16.41 -4.35 7.76
C ALA A 244 15.14 -4.12 8.59
N ASN A 245 15.06 -3.03 9.37
CA ASN A 245 13.90 -2.74 10.19
C ASN A 245 13.06 -1.53 9.68
N ALA A 246 13.41 -1.03 8.49
CA ALA A 246 12.58 -0.14 7.68
C ALA A 246 11.91 -0.93 6.55
N SER A 247 10.79 -0.45 6.02
CA SER A 247 10.27 -0.98 4.77
C SER A 247 11.24 -0.70 3.63
N THR A 248 11.25 -1.57 2.64
CA THR A 248 12.08 -1.43 1.44
C THR A 248 11.38 -0.58 0.37
N LEU A 249 12.15 -0.16 -0.63
CA LEU A 249 11.65 0.52 -1.83
C LEU A 249 11.22 -0.55 -2.84
N ASN A 250 10.02 -0.43 -3.40
CA ASN A 250 9.46 -1.52 -4.18
C ASN A 250 8.61 -1.04 -5.35
N ASP A 251 8.39 -1.98 -6.27
CA ASP A 251 7.55 -1.83 -7.43
C ASP A 251 6.35 -2.79 -7.31
N GLY A 252 5.13 -2.30 -7.56
CA GLY A 252 3.94 -3.15 -7.47
C GLY A 252 2.64 -2.39 -7.63
N ALA A 253 1.55 -3.14 -7.75
CA ALA A 253 0.20 -2.61 -7.87
C ALA A 253 -0.83 -3.50 -7.17
N SER A 254 -1.99 -2.93 -6.85
CA SER A 254 -3.14 -3.63 -6.32
C SER A 254 -4.43 -3.01 -6.83
N ALA A 255 -5.48 -3.81 -6.99
CA ALA A 255 -6.77 -3.35 -7.47
C ALA A 255 -7.91 -4.12 -6.79
N LEU A 256 -8.97 -3.39 -6.48
CA LEU A 256 -10.21 -3.91 -5.92
C LEU A 256 -11.38 -3.48 -6.82
N VAL A 257 -12.36 -4.35 -6.98
CA VAL A 257 -13.64 -4.02 -7.63
C VAL A 257 -14.68 -3.81 -6.55
N LEU A 258 -15.22 -2.60 -6.51
CA LEU A 258 -16.27 -2.19 -5.56
C LEU A 258 -17.60 -2.10 -6.30
N MET A 259 -18.68 -2.55 -5.65
CA MET A 259 -20.02 -2.49 -6.21
C MET A 259 -21.07 -2.06 -5.17
N SER A 260 -22.14 -1.43 -5.67
CA SER A 260 -23.38 -1.31 -4.91
C SER A 260 -24.00 -2.70 -4.70
N LYS A 261 -24.82 -2.84 -3.65
CA LYS A 261 -25.52 -4.11 -3.38
C LYS A 261 -26.40 -4.52 -4.56
N GLU A 262 -27.17 -3.58 -5.08
CA GLU A 262 -28.09 -3.81 -6.18
C GLU A 262 -27.37 -4.35 -7.42
N LYS A 263 -26.28 -3.72 -7.82
CA LYS A 263 -25.54 -4.13 -9.01
C LYS A 263 -24.79 -5.45 -8.81
N MET A 264 -24.29 -5.72 -7.62
CA MET A 264 -23.66 -6.99 -7.27
C MET A 264 -24.67 -8.16 -7.38
N GLU A 265 -25.89 -7.96 -6.83
CA GLU A 265 -26.96 -8.96 -6.90
C GLU A 265 -27.48 -9.16 -8.33
N GLU A 266 -27.65 -8.07 -9.12
CA GLU A 266 -28.03 -8.12 -10.54
C GLU A 266 -27.06 -8.98 -11.36
N LEU A 267 -25.74 -8.83 -11.10
CA LEU A 267 -24.70 -9.58 -11.80
C LEU A 267 -24.44 -10.97 -11.21
N GLY A 268 -25.13 -11.35 -10.14
CA GLY A 268 -24.99 -12.64 -9.47
C GLY A 268 -23.61 -12.87 -8.86
N LEU A 269 -22.89 -11.80 -8.53
CA LEU A 269 -21.55 -11.86 -7.94
C LEU A 269 -21.62 -12.05 -6.43
N LYS A 270 -20.63 -12.77 -5.89
CA LYS A 270 -20.49 -12.97 -4.44
C LYS A 270 -19.55 -11.92 -3.88
N PRO A 271 -19.91 -11.27 -2.77
CA PRO A 271 -19.00 -10.35 -2.10
C PRO A 271 -17.87 -11.10 -1.38
N LEU A 272 -16.69 -10.47 -1.32
CA LEU A 272 -15.59 -10.88 -0.46
C LEU A 272 -15.69 -10.19 0.91
N ALA A 273 -16.04 -8.91 0.89
CA ALA A 273 -16.18 -8.10 2.10
C ALA A 273 -17.13 -6.92 1.87
N LYS A 274 -17.65 -6.38 2.97
CA LYS A 274 -18.42 -5.13 3.00
C LYS A 274 -17.58 -4.03 3.65
N ILE A 275 -17.56 -2.85 3.05
CA ILE A 275 -16.93 -1.67 3.65
C ILE A 275 -17.89 -1.07 4.68
N ILE A 276 -17.55 -1.21 5.96
CA ILE A 276 -18.37 -0.70 7.06
C ILE A 276 -18.12 0.80 7.26
N SER A 277 -16.87 1.16 7.43
CA SER A 277 -16.48 2.55 7.67
C SER A 277 -15.06 2.85 7.20
N TYR A 278 -14.74 4.12 7.16
CA TYR A 278 -13.39 4.63 6.92
C TYR A 278 -13.22 6.03 7.50
N ALA A 279 -11.96 6.40 7.74
CA ALA A 279 -11.60 7.72 8.24
C ALA A 279 -10.20 8.13 7.80
N ASP A 280 -10.01 9.44 7.73
CA ASP A 280 -8.70 10.08 7.66
C ASP A 280 -8.43 10.77 9.00
N ALA A 281 -7.16 10.90 9.35
CA ALA A 281 -6.67 11.77 10.42
C ALA A 281 -5.32 12.37 10.01
N ALA A 282 -4.96 13.45 10.66
CA ALA A 282 -3.65 14.07 10.50
C ALA A 282 -3.25 14.77 11.81
N HIS A 283 -1.96 14.97 11.99
CA HIS A 283 -1.37 15.83 13.01
C HIS A 283 -0.04 16.42 12.51
N GLU A 284 0.87 16.83 13.37
CA GLU A 284 2.13 17.42 12.96
C GLU A 284 2.90 16.50 12.00
N PRO A 285 3.48 17.03 10.91
CA PRO A 285 4.10 16.23 9.84
C PRO A 285 5.12 15.21 10.31
N GLU A 286 5.95 15.56 11.27
CA GLU A 286 6.99 14.71 11.85
C GLU A 286 6.45 13.51 12.63
N TRP A 287 5.18 13.53 13.03
CA TRP A 287 4.50 12.45 13.76
C TRP A 287 3.66 11.53 12.85
N PHE A 288 3.94 11.53 11.53
CA PHE A 288 3.24 10.63 10.61
C PHE A 288 3.21 9.17 11.13
N THR A 289 4.22 8.77 11.87
CA THR A 289 4.41 7.42 12.41
C THR A 289 3.25 6.95 13.29
N THR A 290 2.63 7.86 14.04
CA THR A 290 1.52 7.56 14.99
C THR A 290 0.16 8.03 14.49
N ALA A 291 0.07 8.62 13.30
CA ALA A 291 -1.19 9.05 12.70
C ALA A 291 -2.22 7.91 12.52
N PRO A 292 -1.85 6.63 12.26
CA PRO A 292 -2.80 5.52 12.23
C PRO A 292 -3.58 5.36 13.53
N ALA A 293 -2.94 5.57 14.70
CA ALA A 293 -3.60 5.52 15.99
C ALA A 293 -4.62 6.66 16.21
N LYS A 294 -4.62 7.69 15.36
CA LYS A 294 -5.67 8.72 15.33
C LYS A 294 -6.79 8.37 14.33
N ALA A 295 -6.45 7.79 13.18
CA ALA A 295 -7.42 7.49 12.13
C ALA A 295 -8.30 6.27 12.47
N LEU A 296 -7.71 5.19 13.01
CA LEU A 296 -8.43 3.95 13.30
C LEU A 296 -9.56 4.14 14.33
N PRO A 297 -9.38 4.81 15.48
CA PRO A 297 -10.49 5.03 16.41
C PRO A 297 -11.67 5.81 15.81
N ILE A 298 -11.41 6.73 14.87
CA ILE A 298 -12.46 7.46 14.17
C ILE A 298 -13.23 6.50 13.24
N ALA A 299 -12.54 5.61 12.54
CA ALA A 299 -13.17 4.60 11.68
C ALA A 299 -14.00 3.62 12.51
N LEU A 300 -13.46 3.10 13.63
CA LEU A 300 -14.16 2.20 14.54
C LEU A 300 -15.43 2.85 15.12
N LYS A 301 -15.33 4.08 15.59
CA LYS A 301 -16.50 4.84 16.09
C LYS A 301 -17.60 4.97 15.03
N LYS A 302 -17.24 5.25 13.76
CA LYS A 302 -18.22 5.30 12.66
C LYS A 302 -18.82 3.92 12.36
N ALA A 303 -18.09 2.84 12.61
CA ALA A 303 -18.59 1.48 12.47
C ALA A 303 -19.48 1.05 13.65
N GLY A 304 -19.45 1.76 14.77
CA GLY A 304 -20.07 1.32 16.03
C GLY A 304 -19.35 0.15 16.67
N LEU A 305 -18.04 0.05 16.44
CA LEU A 305 -17.17 -1.03 16.91
C LEU A 305 -16.06 -0.48 17.82
N GLU A 306 -15.53 -1.35 18.67
CA GLU A 306 -14.35 -1.12 19.49
C GLU A 306 -13.16 -1.94 18.96
N VAL A 307 -11.96 -1.67 19.45
CA VAL A 307 -10.74 -2.42 19.09
C VAL A 307 -10.90 -3.92 19.36
N SER A 308 -11.57 -4.29 20.44
CA SER A 308 -11.83 -5.69 20.86
C SER A 308 -12.72 -6.46 19.89
N ASP A 309 -13.55 -5.77 19.08
CA ASP A 309 -14.43 -6.40 18.11
C ASP A 309 -13.72 -6.80 16.82
N ILE A 310 -12.49 -6.33 16.63
CA ILE A 310 -11.70 -6.59 15.43
C ILE A 310 -10.91 -7.88 15.59
N ASP A 311 -11.09 -8.79 14.66
CA ASP A 311 -10.41 -10.08 14.65
C ASP A 311 -8.97 -9.97 14.17
N PHE A 312 -8.74 -9.20 13.08
CA PHE A 312 -7.41 -9.01 12.49
C PHE A 312 -7.19 -7.56 12.01
N PHE A 313 -5.92 -7.16 12.06
CA PHE A 313 -5.48 -5.84 11.65
C PHE A 313 -4.38 -5.94 10.58
N GLU A 314 -4.39 -5.00 9.64
CA GLU A 314 -3.28 -4.74 8.72
C GLU A 314 -2.81 -3.29 8.89
N PHE A 315 -1.67 -3.11 9.51
CA PHE A 315 -0.99 -1.81 9.61
C PHE A 315 0.17 -1.77 8.63
N ASN A 316 0.27 -0.72 7.83
CA ASN A 316 1.42 -0.59 6.94
C ASN A 316 2.70 -0.34 7.74
N GLU A 317 3.68 -1.20 7.58
CA GLU A 317 4.97 -1.17 8.29
C GLU A 317 5.97 -0.28 7.53
N ALA A 318 5.69 1.04 7.42
CA ALA A 318 6.66 1.95 6.79
C ALA A 318 8.04 1.89 7.47
N PHE A 319 8.06 1.65 8.77
CA PHE A 319 9.18 1.30 9.62
C PHE A 319 8.67 0.36 10.72
N SER A 320 9.54 -0.48 11.28
CA SER A 320 9.17 -1.32 12.44
C SER A 320 8.62 -0.49 13.60
N VAL A 321 9.18 0.68 13.85
CA VAL A 321 8.71 1.60 14.89
C VAL A 321 7.26 2.06 14.68
N VAL A 322 6.80 2.16 13.44
CA VAL A 322 5.39 2.52 13.14
C VAL A 322 4.45 1.43 13.65
N GLY A 323 4.76 0.15 13.35
CA GLY A 323 3.99 -0.98 13.87
C GLY A 323 4.00 -1.02 15.40
N LEU A 324 5.18 -0.96 16.01
CA LEU A 324 5.35 -1.01 17.46
C LEU A 324 4.64 0.12 18.19
N ALA A 325 4.81 1.38 17.72
CA ALA A 325 4.19 2.54 18.36
C ALA A 325 2.65 2.49 18.29
N ASN A 326 2.07 2.14 17.11
CA ASN A 326 0.62 2.05 16.99
C ASN A 326 0.05 0.87 17.78
N ASN A 327 0.73 -0.28 17.84
CA ASN A 327 0.33 -1.40 18.69
C ASN A 327 0.31 -0.98 20.18
N LYS A 328 1.35 -0.25 20.64
CA LYS A 328 1.44 0.26 22.01
C LYS A 328 0.33 1.27 22.33
N ILE A 329 0.10 2.25 21.46
CA ILE A 329 -0.91 3.31 21.67
C ILE A 329 -2.34 2.75 21.68
N LEU A 330 -2.64 1.81 20.81
CA LEU A 330 -3.98 1.24 20.63
C LEU A 330 -4.23 -0.01 21.49
N GLY A 331 -3.20 -0.53 22.18
CA GLY A 331 -3.29 -1.75 22.98
C GLY A 331 -3.60 -2.99 22.14
N LEU A 332 -3.03 -3.08 20.92
CA LEU A 332 -3.29 -4.18 20.01
C LEU A 332 -2.54 -5.47 20.42
N ASP A 333 -3.19 -6.58 20.25
CA ASP A 333 -2.55 -7.89 20.29
C ASP A 333 -1.71 -8.12 19.03
N ALA A 334 -0.41 -8.20 19.17
CA ALA A 334 0.53 -8.39 18.07
C ALA A 334 0.28 -9.66 17.23
N GLU A 335 -0.36 -10.69 17.84
CA GLU A 335 -0.72 -11.92 17.13
C GLU A 335 -1.90 -11.73 16.17
N LYS A 336 -2.61 -10.61 16.27
CA LYS A 336 -3.71 -10.25 15.37
C LYS A 336 -3.31 -9.22 14.32
N VAL A 337 -2.09 -8.67 14.37
CA VAL A 337 -1.60 -7.62 13.48
C VAL A 337 -0.62 -8.21 12.47
N ASN A 338 -0.86 -7.95 11.17
CA ASN A 338 0.03 -8.36 10.07
C ASN A 338 0.44 -9.84 10.15
N VAL A 339 -0.53 -10.72 10.34
CA VAL A 339 -0.31 -12.15 10.62
C VAL A 339 0.41 -12.90 9.49
N ASN A 340 0.37 -12.36 8.27
CA ASN A 340 1.10 -12.87 7.11
C ASN A 340 2.37 -12.04 6.78
N GLY A 341 2.85 -11.21 7.72
CA GLY A 341 3.92 -10.24 7.50
C GLY A 341 3.42 -8.94 6.90
N GLY A 342 4.28 -7.94 6.81
CA GLY A 342 3.92 -6.61 6.35
C GLY A 342 5.00 -5.95 5.49
N ALA A 343 4.96 -4.62 5.38
CA ALA A 343 5.79 -3.88 4.43
C ALA A 343 7.30 -3.95 4.70
N VAL A 344 7.74 -4.23 5.92
CA VAL A 344 9.16 -4.46 6.24
C VAL A 344 9.69 -5.66 5.47
N SER A 345 8.90 -6.71 5.33
CA SER A 345 9.31 -7.97 4.70
C SER A 345 8.77 -8.16 3.27
N LEU A 346 7.62 -7.56 2.94
CA LEU A 346 6.99 -7.69 1.62
C LEU A 346 7.30 -6.51 0.72
N GLY A 347 7.54 -5.32 1.29
CA GLY A 347 7.82 -4.10 0.54
C GLY A 347 6.73 -3.04 0.60
N HIS A 348 7.11 -1.80 0.18
CA HIS A 348 6.27 -0.61 0.31
C HIS A 348 6.20 0.23 -0.99
N PRO A 349 5.57 -0.29 -2.08
CA PRO A 349 5.28 0.53 -3.25
C PRO A 349 4.24 1.59 -2.86
N LEU A 350 4.68 2.86 -2.70
CA LEU A 350 3.94 3.93 -2.00
C LEU A 350 2.48 4.04 -2.43
N GLY A 351 2.22 4.22 -3.72
CA GLY A 351 0.87 4.43 -4.26
C GLY A 351 -0.06 3.22 -4.11
N SER A 352 0.53 2.00 -4.05
CA SER A 352 -0.21 0.74 -3.96
C SER A 352 -0.45 0.28 -2.52
N SER A 353 0.42 0.61 -1.57
CA SER A 353 0.44 0.00 -0.24
C SER A 353 -0.89 0.11 0.50
N GLY A 354 -1.59 1.25 0.38
CA GLY A 354 -2.87 1.44 1.05
C GLY A 354 -3.98 0.49 0.58
N SER A 355 -4.04 0.17 -0.70
CA SER A 355 -4.96 -0.83 -1.25
C SER A 355 -4.43 -2.26 -1.06
N ARG A 356 -3.11 -2.45 -1.12
CA ARG A 356 -2.47 -3.75 -0.87
C ARG A 356 -2.83 -4.33 0.50
N ILE A 357 -2.77 -3.52 1.55
CA ILE A 357 -3.10 -4.02 2.91
C ILE A 357 -4.59 -4.39 3.05
N ILE A 358 -5.49 -3.76 2.29
CA ILE A 358 -6.90 -4.17 2.25
C ILE A 358 -7.05 -5.53 1.54
N VAL A 359 -6.34 -5.75 0.44
CA VAL A 359 -6.33 -7.05 -0.28
C VAL A 359 -5.86 -8.17 0.65
N THR A 360 -4.76 -7.96 1.36
CA THR A 360 -4.21 -8.95 2.31
C THR A 360 -5.18 -9.17 3.48
N LEU A 361 -5.76 -8.10 4.05
CA LEU A 361 -6.72 -8.20 5.16
C LEU A 361 -7.94 -9.07 4.80
N ILE A 362 -8.50 -8.91 3.60
CA ILE A 362 -9.62 -9.74 3.12
C ILE A 362 -9.23 -11.23 3.14
N ASN A 363 -8.04 -11.57 2.64
CA ASN A 363 -7.55 -12.94 2.64
C ASN A 363 -7.24 -13.46 4.04
N VAL A 364 -6.67 -12.65 4.92
CA VAL A 364 -6.43 -13.00 6.33
C VAL A 364 -7.74 -13.30 7.04
N LEU A 365 -8.77 -12.49 6.88
CA LEU A 365 -10.09 -12.73 7.46
C LEU A 365 -10.68 -14.05 6.95
N LYS A 366 -10.67 -14.29 5.65
CA LYS A 366 -11.16 -15.51 5.03
C LYS A 366 -10.42 -16.76 5.55
N GLN A 367 -9.09 -16.70 5.61
CA GLN A 367 -8.24 -17.82 6.02
C GLN A 367 -8.42 -18.21 7.50
N ASN A 368 -8.79 -17.25 8.34
CA ASN A 368 -8.90 -17.45 9.79
C ASN A 368 -10.34 -17.37 10.30
N ASN A 369 -11.34 -17.36 9.42
CA ASN A 369 -12.77 -17.23 9.76
C ASN A 369 -13.08 -16.00 10.63
N GLY A 370 -12.30 -14.90 10.44
CA GLY A 370 -12.54 -13.63 11.10
C GLY A 370 -13.72 -12.91 10.48
N LYS A 371 -14.47 -12.15 11.29
CA LYS A 371 -15.62 -11.38 10.85
C LYS A 371 -15.26 -9.94 10.53
N TYR A 372 -14.62 -9.24 11.45
CA TYR A 372 -14.25 -7.84 11.28
C TYR A 372 -12.75 -7.67 11.16
N GLY A 373 -12.34 -6.86 10.18
CA GLY A 373 -10.96 -6.48 10.00
C GLY A 373 -10.80 -4.98 9.87
N ALA A 374 -9.65 -4.47 10.29
CA ALA A 374 -9.31 -3.08 10.15
C ALA A 374 -7.92 -2.91 9.52
N ALA A 375 -7.81 -2.02 8.55
CA ALA A 375 -6.52 -1.64 7.97
C ALA A 375 -6.23 -0.17 8.21
N ALA A 376 -4.97 0.17 8.49
CA ALA A 376 -4.53 1.55 8.68
C ALA A 376 -3.15 1.77 8.07
N ILE A 377 -2.95 2.94 7.47
CA ILE A 377 -1.71 3.35 6.83
C ILE A 377 -1.39 4.80 7.16
N CYS A 378 -0.16 5.05 7.58
CA CYS A 378 0.39 6.39 7.70
C CYS A 378 0.75 6.97 6.33
N ASN A 379 0.88 8.28 6.25
CA ASN A 379 1.44 8.93 5.07
C ASN A 379 2.28 10.16 5.44
N GLY A 380 3.28 10.46 4.62
CA GLY A 380 4.07 11.69 4.75
C GLY A 380 3.19 12.91 4.88
N GLY A 381 3.65 13.91 5.67
CA GLY A 381 2.88 15.11 6.01
C GLY A 381 1.99 14.94 7.26
N GLY A 382 2.23 13.90 8.07
CA GLY A 382 1.54 13.69 9.36
C GLY A 382 0.17 13.04 9.26
N GLY A 383 -0.20 12.47 8.11
CA GLY A 383 -1.52 11.92 7.87
C GLY A 383 -1.61 10.40 8.04
N ALA A 384 -2.86 9.91 8.08
CA ALA A 384 -3.19 8.49 7.96
C ALA A 384 -4.58 8.29 7.36
N SER A 385 -4.81 7.10 6.84
CA SER A 385 -6.13 6.59 6.48
C SER A 385 -6.37 5.26 7.19
N ALA A 386 -7.62 5.00 7.54
CA ALA A 386 -8.06 3.72 8.10
C ALA A 386 -9.40 3.28 7.50
N ILE A 387 -9.59 1.99 7.37
CA ILE A 387 -10.81 1.35 6.86
C ILE A 387 -11.17 0.15 7.71
N VAL A 388 -12.48 -0.06 7.93
CA VAL A 388 -13.05 -1.23 8.61
C VAL A 388 -13.91 -1.99 7.61
N ILE A 389 -13.69 -3.30 7.52
CA ILE A 389 -14.41 -4.21 6.63
C ILE A 389 -15.03 -5.37 7.41
N GLU A 390 -16.13 -5.89 6.91
CA GLU A 390 -16.77 -7.14 7.35
C GLU A 390 -16.56 -8.22 6.29
N ASN A 391 -16.02 -9.36 6.68
CA ASN A 391 -15.89 -10.55 5.83
C ASN A 391 -17.26 -11.21 5.62
N LEU A 392 -17.52 -11.74 4.40
CA LEU A 392 -18.82 -12.28 4.04
C LEU A 392 -18.73 -13.70 3.47
#